data_dbb397eb1f39171a0d4d6ad74ce421e3
#
_entry.id   dbb397eb1f39171a0d4d6ad74ce421e3
#
_cell.length_a   1.000
_cell.length_b   1.000
_cell.length_c   1.000
_cell.angle_alpha   90.00
_cell.angle_beta   90.00
_cell.angle_gamma   90.00
#
_symmetry.space_group_name_H-M   'P 1'
#
loop_
_entity.id
_entity.type
_entity.pdbx_description
1 polymer ?
#
loop_
_entity_poly.entity_id
_entity_poly.type
_entity_poly.pdbx_seq_one_letter_code
_entity_poly.pdbx_strand_id
1 'polypeptide(L)'
;MISSMKLVFSMLGMVSVLMAQGGRPQMPEGLRQAVQLDLAGDYAGARSLIQREIDSAATPLLKANAQRIMAMSYAFERNCAKTVEYEMQVMAYWATREKEEPKNAFYQQGEMANEAARVCIDSGDLNAAEKWYAKGTELGLKEPEISSDRKALWEFRLENAKARIAARRGKKDLAEKHVALAKAALEKMTDLRKQQDPFLPYLTGYVALYLGDAAKALVDFEKANQNDAFIMCLKAEALEKLGRKDEAMELYKKAGANRGHNPPAAYAVPLARKKLG
;
A
#
# COMPACT_ATOMS: atom_id res chain seq x y z
N MET A 1 -26.21 -31.36 -2.23
CA MET A 1 -25.05 -30.90 -1.45
C MET A 1 -24.05 -30.26 -2.41
N ILE A 2 -24.07 -28.94 -2.55
CA ILE A 2 -23.16 -28.20 -3.42
C ILE A 2 -22.31 -27.33 -2.49
N SER A 3 -21.01 -27.67 -2.45
CA SER A 3 -20.01 -27.03 -1.60
C SER A 3 -19.71 -25.62 -2.11
N SER A 4 -20.00 -24.60 -1.29
CA SER A 4 -19.67 -23.21 -1.58
C SER A 4 -18.18 -22.97 -1.32
N MET A 5 -17.41 -22.89 -2.38
CA MET A 5 -16.00 -22.49 -2.34
C MET A 5 -15.92 -20.95 -2.20
N LYS A 6 -15.58 -20.48 -1.00
CA LYS A 6 -15.34 -19.05 -0.73
C LYS A 6 -14.05 -18.61 -1.40
N LEU A 7 -14.16 -17.82 -2.47
CA LEU A 7 -13.03 -17.12 -3.08
C LEU A 7 -12.58 -15.99 -2.14
N VAL A 8 -11.38 -16.13 -1.61
CA VAL A 8 -10.67 -15.03 -0.90
C VAL A 8 -10.04 -14.13 -1.95
N PHE A 9 -10.61 -12.95 -2.17
CA PHE A 9 -10.02 -11.93 -3.03
C PHE A 9 -8.99 -11.11 -2.24
N SER A 10 -7.71 -11.38 -2.51
CA SER A 10 -6.61 -10.48 -2.16
C SER A 10 -6.73 -9.20 -3.00
N MET A 11 -6.69 -8.03 -2.35
CA MET A 11 -6.67 -6.73 -3.02
C MET A 11 -5.34 -6.50 -3.74
N LEU A 12 -5.21 -7.02 -4.96
CA LEU A 12 -4.37 -6.44 -6.00
C LEU A 12 -5.26 -5.52 -6.84
N GLY A 13 -4.81 -4.29 -7.06
CA GLY A 13 -5.53 -3.35 -7.92
C GLY A 13 -5.91 -4.02 -9.25
N MET A 14 -7.21 -4.15 -9.51
CA MET A 14 -7.69 -4.68 -10.77
C MET A 14 -7.39 -3.69 -11.89
N VAL A 15 -6.42 -4.03 -12.70
CA VAL A 15 -6.32 -3.50 -14.06
C VAL A 15 -7.48 -4.12 -14.84
N SER A 16 -8.56 -3.36 -15.03
CA SER A 16 -9.62 -3.75 -15.97
C SER A 16 -9.12 -3.55 -17.38
N VAL A 17 -8.44 -4.57 -17.92
CA VAL A 17 -8.15 -4.67 -19.35
C VAL A 17 -9.36 -5.34 -19.98
N LEU A 18 -9.96 -4.69 -21.02
CA LEU A 18 -10.97 -5.31 -21.88
C LEU A 18 -10.46 -6.68 -22.36
N MET A 19 -11.28 -7.71 -22.13
CA MET A 19 -11.01 -9.08 -22.52
C MET A 19 -11.08 -9.24 -24.05
N ALA A 20 -9.93 -9.18 -24.73
CA ALA A 20 -9.70 -10.08 -25.87
C ALA A 20 -9.32 -11.44 -25.26
N GLN A 21 -9.88 -12.53 -25.75
CA GLN A 21 -9.65 -13.91 -25.30
C GLN A 21 -8.14 -14.24 -25.35
N GLY A 22 -7.48 -14.05 -24.24
CA GLY A 22 -6.06 -14.36 -24.01
C GLY A 22 -5.80 -14.22 -22.53
N GLY A 23 -5.25 -15.27 -21.88
CA GLY A 23 -4.93 -15.29 -20.47
C GLY A 23 -4.18 -14.03 -20.05
N ARG A 24 -4.33 -13.61 -18.77
CA ARG A 24 -3.58 -12.47 -18.21
C ARG A 24 -2.12 -12.60 -18.62
N PRO A 25 -1.49 -11.55 -19.20
CA PRO A 25 -0.07 -11.62 -19.55
C PRO A 25 0.70 -12.03 -18.30
N GLN A 26 1.40 -13.15 -18.38
CA GLN A 26 2.23 -13.60 -17.27
C GLN A 26 3.35 -12.58 -17.07
N MET A 27 3.63 -12.26 -15.80
CA MET A 27 4.79 -11.44 -15.45
C MET A 27 6.05 -12.04 -16.09
N PRO A 28 6.89 -11.26 -16.77
CA PRO A 28 8.17 -11.72 -17.31
C PRO A 28 8.99 -12.50 -16.28
N GLU A 29 9.72 -13.51 -16.74
CA GLU A 29 10.48 -14.41 -15.85
C GLU A 29 11.50 -13.63 -15.01
N GLY A 30 12.21 -12.66 -15.61
CA GLY A 30 13.17 -11.83 -14.90
C GLY A 30 12.54 -11.02 -13.77
N LEU A 31 11.32 -10.49 -13.98
CA LEU A 31 10.59 -9.80 -12.90
C LEU A 31 10.11 -10.74 -11.81
N ARG A 32 9.69 -11.97 -12.15
CA ARG A 32 9.32 -12.97 -11.13
C ARG A 32 10.52 -13.37 -10.25
N GLN A 33 11.69 -13.56 -10.85
CA GLN A 33 12.93 -13.85 -10.14
C GLN A 33 13.34 -12.66 -9.26
N ALA A 34 13.24 -11.43 -9.77
CA ALA A 34 13.54 -10.23 -9.01
C ALA A 34 12.66 -10.10 -7.76
N VAL A 35 11.35 -10.37 -7.88
CA VAL A 35 10.43 -10.39 -6.73
C VAL A 35 10.87 -11.41 -5.67
N GLN A 36 11.33 -12.59 -6.08
CA GLN A 36 11.84 -13.60 -5.12
C GLN A 36 13.13 -13.14 -4.43
N LEU A 37 14.02 -12.45 -5.16
CA LEU A 37 15.25 -11.89 -4.59
C LEU A 37 14.93 -10.78 -3.56
N ASP A 38 13.99 -9.88 -3.85
CA ASP A 38 13.52 -8.86 -2.91
C ASP A 38 12.96 -9.51 -1.63
N LEU A 39 12.09 -10.50 -1.79
CA LEU A 39 11.54 -11.27 -0.69
C LEU A 39 12.62 -12.04 0.10
N ALA A 40 13.70 -12.44 -0.54
CA ALA A 40 14.85 -13.06 0.10
C ALA A 40 15.82 -12.03 0.75
N GLY A 41 15.73 -10.75 0.38
CA GLY A 41 16.60 -9.67 0.86
C GLY A 41 17.81 -9.37 0.00
N ASP A 42 17.93 -10.01 -1.17
CA ASP A 42 18.92 -9.66 -2.18
C ASP A 42 18.40 -8.53 -3.10
N TYR A 43 18.32 -7.34 -2.54
CA TYR A 43 17.80 -6.16 -3.24
C TYR A 43 18.69 -5.73 -4.41
N ALA A 44 20.00 -5.94 -4.33
CA ALA A 44 20.92 -5.59 -5.41
C ALA A 44 20.73 -6.53 -6.62
N GLY A 45 20.64 -7.83 -6.37
CA GLY A 45 20.32 -8.84 -7.39
C GLY A 45 18.95 -8.58 -8.04
N ALA A 46 17.94 -8.31 -7.23
CA ALA A 46 16.59 -7.96 -7.71
C ALA A 46 16.64 -6.77 -8.68
N ARG A 47 17.22 -5.65 -8.26
CA ARG A 47 17.31 -4.44 -9.09
C ARG A 47 18.11 -4.63 -10.37
N SER A 48 19.15 -5.45 -10.36
CA SER A 48 19.88 -5.80 -11.57
C SER A 48 19.01 -6.52 -12.61
N LEU A 49 18.14 -7.44 -12.17
CA LEU A 49 17.17 -8.10 -13.04
C LEU A 49 16.11 -7.12 -13.54
N ILE A 50 15.53 -6.31 -12.64
CA ILE A 50 14.49 -5.34 -12.99
C ILE A 50 15.02 -4.32 -14.00
N GLN A 51 16.26 -3.85 -13.83
CA GLN A 51 16.85 -2.89 -14.76
C GLN A 51 16.97 -3.46 -16.18
N ARG A 52 17.37 -4.73 -16.31
CA ARG A 52 17.39 -5.42 -17.62
C ARG A 52 16.02 -5.47 -18.27
N GLU A 53 14.97 -5.74 -17.50
CA GLU A 53 13.60 -5.74 -17.99
C GLU A 53 13.11 -4.34 -18.39
N ILE A 54 13.53 -3.29 -17.67
CA ILE A 54 13.26 -1.89 -18.04
C ILE A 54 13.93 -1.55 -19.38
N ASP A 55 15.21 -1.94 -19.55
CA ASP A 55 16.02 -1.60 -20.72
C ASP A 55 15.57 -2.36 -21.98
N SER A 56 15.10 -3.60 -21.81
CA SER A 56 14.63 -4.46 -22.90
C SER A 56 13.13 -4.42 -23.14
N ALA A 57 12.38 -3.57 -22.44
CA ALA A 57 10.92 -3.53 -22.51
C ALA A 57 10.42 -3.21 -23.93
N ALA A 58 9.66 -4.13 -24.53
CA ALA A 58 9.14 -4.01 -25.89
C ALA A 58 8.05 -2.93 -26.05
N THR A 59 7.41 -2.50 -24.94
CA THR A 59 6.35 -1.48 -24.96
C THR A 59 6.47 -0.55 -23.78
N PRO A 60 5.95 0.71 -23.89
CA PRO A 60 5.91 1.63 -22.76
C PRO A 60 5.19 1.09 -21.54
N LEU A 61 4.13 0.29 -21.71
CA LEU A 61 3.40 -0.34 -20.60
C LEU A 61 4.27 -1.37 -19.87
N LEU A 62 4.99 -2.23 -20.61
CA LEU A 62 5.90 -3.20 -19.97
C LEU A 62 7.02 -2.50 -19.22
N LYS A 63 7.55 -1.40 -19.78
CA LYS A 63 8.53 -0.56 -19.09
C LYS A 63 7.97 0.03 -17.80
N ALA A 64 6.77 0.62 -17.82
CA ALA A 64 6.12 1.17 -16.65
C ALA A 64 5.85 0.10 -15.57
N ASN A 65 5.44 -1.10 -15.97
CA ASN A 65 5.26 -2.21 -15.05
C ASN A 65 6.58 -2.63 -14.37
N ALA A 66 7.67 -2.71 -15.11
CA ALA A 66 8.99 -3.00 -14.55
C ALA A 66 9.48 -1.87 -13.62
N GLN A 67 9.22 -0.61 -13.99
CA GLN A 67 9.53 0.55 -13.14
C GLN A 67 8.75 0.53 -11.81
N ARG A 68 7.47 0.10 -11.82
CA ARG A 68 6.71 -0.08 -10.57
C ARG A 68 7.30 -1.18 -9.70
N ILE A 69 7.76 -2.29 -10.29
CA ILE A 69 8.48 -3.34 -9.54
C ILE A 69 9.78 -2.79 -8.95
N MET A 70 10.51 -1.92 -9.69
CA MET A 70 11.70 -1.25 -9.17
C MET A 70 11.38 -0.32 -7.99
N ALA A 71 10.29 0.46 -8.06
CA ALA A 71 9.82 1.28 -6.96
C ALA A 71 9.59 0.45 -5.69
N MET A 72 8.94 -0.72 -5.83
CA MET A 72 8.70 -1.62 -4.72
C MET A 72 9.99 -2.26 -4.19
N SER A 73 10.97 -2.60 -5.05
CA SER A 73 12.29 -3.07 -4.61
C SER A 73 12.97 -2.06 -3.66
N TYR A 74 12.92 -0.78 -4.00
CA TYR A 74 13.41 0.27 -3.10
C TYR A 74 12.53 0.46 -1.84
N ALA A 75 11.24 0.15 -1.92
CA ALA A 75 10.36 0.19 -0.75
C ALA A 75 10.74 -0.85 0.32
N PHE A 76 11.25 -2.03 -0.06
CA PHE A 76 11.78 -3.04 0.87
C PHE A 76 12.95 -2.52 1.72
N GLU A 77 13.70 -1.54 1.23
CA GLU A 77 14.73 -0.84 1.99
C GLU A 77 14.24 0.46 2.63
N ARG A 78 12.94 0.75 2.54
CA ARG A 78 12.33 2.02 3.01
C ARG A 78 12.96 3.26 2.38
N ASN A 79 13.42 3.16 1.14
CA ASN A 79 14.02 4.26 0.41
C ASN A 79 12.93 5.11 -0.27
N CYS A 80 12.36 6.05 0.49
CA CYS A 80 11.31 6.95 0.01
C CYS A 80 11.72 7.67 -1.29
N ALA A 81 12.92 8.26 -1.34
CA ALA A 81 13.36 9.06 -2.49
C ALA A 81 13.39 8.24 -3.78
N LYS A 82 13.96 7.03 -3.74
CA LYS A 82 14.02 6.14 -4.91
C LYS A 82 12.66 5.56 -5.27
N THR A 83 11.83 5.22 -4.29
CA THR A 83 10.45 4.80 -4.55
C THR A 83 9.68 5.90 -5.29
N VAL A 84 9.75 7.15 -4.81
CA VAL A 84 9.14 8.31 -5.46
C VAL A 84 9.66 8.48 -6.90
N GLU A 85 10.97 8.39 -7.11
CA GLU A 85 11.60 8.55 -8.44
C GLU A 85 11.01 7.58 -9.46
N TYR A 86 10.87 6.30 -9.11
CA TYR A 86 10.33 5.29 -10.02
C TYR A 86 8.80 5.37 -10.16
N GLU A 87 8.06 5.67 -9.09
CA GLU A 87 6.62 5.90 -9.20
C GLU A 87 6.29 7.12 -10.07
N MET A 88 7.11 8.17 -10.04
CA MET A 88 6.96 9.30 -10.97
C MET A 88 7.14 8.88 -12.44
N GLN A 89 8.01 7.93 -12.75
CA GLN A 89 8.17 7.41 -14.11
C GLN A 89 6.92 6.63 -14.53
N VAL A 90 6.32 5.85 -13.63
CA VAL A 90 5.05 5.16 -13.89
C VAL A 90 3.90 6.17 -14.07
N MET A 91 3.85 7.22 -13.24
CA MET A 91 2.87 8.30 -13.40
C MET A 91 3.03 9.02 -14.74
N ALA A 92 4.28 9.26 -15.20
CA ALA A 92 4.54 9.87 -16.50
C ALA A 92 4.00 9.00 -17.67
N TYR A 93 4.13 7.68 -17.56
CA TYR A 93 3.49 6.78 -18.54
C TYR A 93 1.96 6.95 -18.54
N TRP A 94 1.32 6.94 -17.37
CA TRP A 94 -0.13 7.09 -17.29
C TRP A 94 -0.62 8.47 -17.75
N ALA A 95 0.19 9.52 -17.57
CA ALA A 95 -0.12 10.84 -18.12
C ALA A 95 -0.21 10.84 -19.65
N THR A 96 0.54 9.99 -20.36
CA THR A 96 0.40 9.84 -21.81
C THR A 96 -0.92 9.19 -22.23
N ARG A 97 -1.61 8.52 -21.28
CA ARG A 97 -2.87 7.80 -21.53
C ARG A 97 -4.13 8.61 -21.20
N GLU A 98 -3.98 9.84 -20.68
CA GLU A 98 -5.12 10.67 -20.23
C GLU A 98 -6.15 10.95 -21.34
N LYS A 99 -5.73 11.02 -22.62
CA LYS A 99 -6.66 11.26 -23.72
C LYS A 99 -7.43 10.00 -24.13
N GLU A 100 -6.83 8.83 -24.04
CA GLU A 100 -7.37 7.57 -24.54
C GLU A 100 -8.17 6.83 -23.47
N GLU A 101 -7.71 6.86 -22.22
CA GLU A 101 -8.33 6.18 -21.09
C GLU A 101 -8.32 7.04 -19.81
N PRO A 102 -8.94 8.25 -19.84
CA PRO A 102 -8.78 9.25 -18.79
C PRO A 102 -9.16 8.73 -17.39
N LYS A 103 -10.24 7.95 -17.27
CA LYS A 103 -10.68 7.40 -15.99
C LYS A 103 -9.60 6.52 -15.34
N ASN A 104 -9.01 5.62 -16.11
CA ASN A 104 -7.94 4.75 -15.63
C ASN A 104 -6.64 5.53 -15.41
N ALA A 105 -6.27 6.41 -16.34
CA ALA A 105 -5.02 7.16 -16.28
C ALA A 105 -4.91 8.03 -15.01
N PHE A 106 -5.95 8.81 -14.68
CA PHE A 106 -5.95 9.61 -13.45
C PHE A 106 -5.98 8.75 -12.18
N TYR A 107 -6.73 7.64 -12.20
CA TYR A 107 -6.74 6.70 -11.09
C TYR A 107 -5.35 6.12 -10.83
N GLN A 108 -4.68 5.62 -11.86
CA GLN A 108 -3.35 5.02 -11.73
C GLN A 108 -2.30 6.04 -11.26
N GLN A 109 -2.31 7.25 -11.80
CA GLN A 109 -1.43 8.31 -11.31
C GLN A 109 -1.65 8.59 -9.82
N GLY A 110 -2.91 8.65 -9.38
CA GLY A 110 -3.25 8.82 -7.98
C GLY A 110 -2.79 7.67 -7.09
N GLU A 111 -2.93 6.42 -7.57
CA GLU A 111 -2.47 5.23 -6.85
C GLU A 111 -0.94 5.23 -6.68
N MET A 112 -0.18 5.50 -7.76
CA MET A 112 1.29 5.55 -7.71
C MET A 112 1.79 6.59 -6.70
N ALA A 113 1.18 7.78 -6.70
CA ALA A 113 1.50 8.81 -5.72
C ALA A 113 1.20 8.35 -4.28
N ASN A 114 0.10 7.64 -4.05
CA ASN A 114 -0.25 7.10 -2.74
C ASN A 114 0.66 5.93 -2.30
N GLU A 115 1.09 5.07 -3.24
CA GLU A 115 2.06 4.00 -2.95
C GLU A 115 3.40 4.61 -2.50
N ALA A 116 3.92 5.60 -3.25
CA ALA A 116 5.12 6.34 -2.85
C ALA A 116 4.98 7.00 -1.48
N ALA A 117 3.86 7.69 -1.26
CA ALA A 117 3.58 8.37 0.00
C ALA A 117 3.54 7.41 1.19
N ARG A 118 2.99 6.22 1.01
CA ARG A 118 2.95 5.17 2.05
C ARG A 118 4.36 4.74 2.44
N VAL A 119 5.23 4.49 1.47
CA VAL A 119 6.63 4.15 1.73
C VAL A 119 7.34 5.29 2.45
N CYS A 120 7.04 6.54 2.11
CA CYS A 120 7.61 7.71 2.79
C CYS A 120 7.16 7.82 4.26
N ILE A 121 5.89 7.46 4.61
CA ILE A 121 5.50 7.32 6.02
C ILE A 121 6.39 6.28 6.72
N ASP A 122 6.57 5.13 6.08
CA ASP A 122 7.27 3.99 6.67
C ASP A 122 8.78 4.25 6.81
N SER A 123 9.36 5.09 5.95
CA SER A 123 10.75 5.58 6.06
C SER A 123 10.94 6.69 7.10
N GLY A 124 9.87 7.35 7.51
CA GLY A 124 9.91 8.52 8.41
C GLY A 124 9.95 9.87 7.71
N ASP A 125 9.99 9.93 6.36
CA ASP A 125 9.88 11.19 5.62
C ASP A 125 8.41 11.63 5.52
N LEU A 126 7.94 12.18 6.63
CA LEU A 126 6.55 12.59 6.78
C LEU A 126 6.16 13.79 5.90
N ASN A 127 7.13 14.62 5.51
CA ASN A 127 6.88 15.76 4.62
C ASN A 127 6.68 15.28 3.18
N ALA A 128 7.52 14.39 2.69
CA ALA A 128 7.32 13.75 1.40
C ALA A 128 6.00 12.96 1.37
N ALA A 129 5.69 12.21 2.42
CA ALA A 129 4.42 11.49 2.53
C ALA A 129 3.21 12.41 2.39
N GLU A 130 3.18 13.53 3.12
CA GLU A 130 2.09 14.51 3.07
C GLU A 130 1.92 15.09 1.66
N LYS A 131 3.05 15.50 1.02
CA LYS A 131 3.07 16.01 -0.35
C LYS A 131 2.49 14.99 -1.34
N TRP A 132 2.93 13.74 -1.28
CA TRP A 132 2.55 12.72 -2.26
C TRP A 132 1.13 12.20 -2.06
N TYR A 133 0.61 12.10 -0.82
CA TYR A 133 -0.82 11.82 -0.60
C TYR A 133 -1.72 12.93 -1.10
N ALA A 134 -1.34 14.21 -0.90
CA ALA A 134 -2.08 15.34 -1.47
C ALA A 134 -2.08 15.28 -3.01
N LYS A 135 -0.92 14.98 -3.62
CA LYS A 135 -0.79 14.83 -5.08
C LYS A 135 -1.63 13.67 -5.62
N GLY A 136 -1.62 12.53 -4.93
CA GLY A 136 -2.43 11.36 -5.31
C GLY A 136 -3.93 11.66 -5.29
N THR A 137 -4.39 12.36 -4.27
CA THR A 137 -5.79 12.79 -4.18
C THR A 137 -6.14 13.81 -5.27
N GLU A 138 -5.29 14.80 -5.51
CA GLU A 138 -5.48 15.78 -6.60
C GLU A 138 -5.66 15.09 -7.95
N LEU A 139 -4.80 14.12 -8.27
CA LEU A 139 -4.85 13.40 -9.54
C LEU A 139 -6.08 12.48 -9.62
N GLY A 140 -6.35 11.71 -8.57
CA GLY A 140 -7.49 10.81 -8.55
C GLY A 140 -8.84 11.53 -8.69
N LEU A 141 -8.95 12.76 -8.16
CA LEU A 141 -10.15 13.59 -8.30
C LEU A 141 -10.33 14.20 -9.71
N LYS A 142 -9.32 14.14 -10.59
CA LYS A 142 -9.43 14.55 -12.00
C LYS A 142 -10.11 13.50 -12.88
N GLU A 143 -10.42 12.32 -12.35
CA GLU A 143 -11.15 11.28 -13.10
C GLU A 143 -12.46 11.85 -13.66
N PRO A 144 -12.70 11.80 -14.99
CA PRO A 144 -13.93 12.28 -15.58
C PRO A 144 -15.15 11.49 -15.05
N GLU A 145 -16.24 12.21 -14.78
CA GLU A 145 -17.48 11.60 -14.27
C GLU A 145 -17.26 10.74 -13.02
N ILE A 146 -16.29 11.10 -12.18
CA ILE A 146 -15.97 10.36 -10.97
C ILE A 146 -17.21 10.19 -10.09
N SER A 147 -17.49 8.94 -9.66
CA SER A 147 -18.63 8.64 -8.79
C SER A 147 -18.46 9.23 -7.39
N SER A 148 -19.58 9.40 -6.67
CA SER A 148 -19.57 9.81 -5.26
C SER A 148 -18.72 8.90 -4.38
N ASP A 149 -18.81 7.60 -4.58
CA ASP A 149 -18.02 6.59 -3.87
C ASP A 149 -16.51 6.75 -4.11
N ARG A 150 -16.12 7.02 -5.38
CA ARG A 150 -14.71 7.23 -5.72
C ARG A 150 -14.18 8.55 -5.15
N LYS A 151 -14.99 9.61 -5.13
CA LYS A 151 -14.62 10.86 -4.45
C LYS A 151 -14.43 10.63 -2.96
N ALA A 152 -15.38 9.95 -2.32
CA ALA A 152 -15.29 9.61 -0.90
C ALA A 152 -14.08 8.71 -0.59
N LEU A 153 -13.71 7.80 -1.50
CA LEU A 153 -12.53 6.96 -1.37
C LEU A 153 -11.24 7.80 -1.35
N TRP A 154 -11.09 8.79 -2.25
CA TRP A 154 -9.92 9.66 -2.25
C TRP A 154 -9.86 10.55 -0.99
N GLU A 155 -11.01 11.07 -0.54
CA GLU A 155 -11.11 11.81 0.73
C GLU A 155 -10.70 10.93 1.91
N PHE A 156 -11.24 9.71 1.98
CA PHE A 156 -10.92 8.73 3.04
C PHE A 156 -9.41 8.43 3.10
N ARG A 157 -8.80 8.15 1.95
CA ARG A 157 -7.36 7.84 1.85
C ARG A 157 -6.48 9.01 2.30
N LEU A 158 -6.84 10.24 1.90
CA LEU A 158 -6.11 11.44 2.31
C LEU A 158 -6.21 11.67 3.81
N GLU A 159 -7.41 11.60 4.37
CA GLU A 159 -7.63 11.85 5.81
C GLU A 159 -7.01 10.72 6.66
N ASN A 160 -7.07 9.46 6.20
CA ASN A 160 -6.35 8.34 6.78
C ASN A 160 -4.83 8.61 6.82
N ALA A 161 -4.26 9.08 5.73
CA ALA A 161 -2.83 9.41 5.67
C ALA A 161 -2.46 10.56 6.63
N LYS A 162 -3.24 11.64 6.64
CA LYS A 162 -3.02 12.79 7.54
C LYS A 162 -3.10 12.38 9.01
N ALA A 163 -4.04 11.51 9.38
CA ALA A 163 -4.15 11.00 10.75
C ALA A 163 -2.89 10.23 11.16
N ARG A 164 -2.39 9.33 10.29
CA ARG A 164 -1.16 8.57 10.52
C ARG A 164 0.07 9.49 10.63
N ILE A 165 0.20 10.47 9.75
CA ILE A 165 1.29 11.46 9.77
C ILE A 165 1.23 12.28 11.06
N ALA A 166 0.04 12.75 11.47
CA ALA A 166 -0.14 13.49 12.70
C ALA A 166 0.23 12.65 13.94
N ALA A 167 -0.18 11.39 13.98
CA ALA A 167 0.18 10.46 15.06
C ALA A 167 1.70 10.24 15.14
N ARG A 168 2.37 10.06 13.99
CA ARG A 168 3.84 9.94 13.90
C ARG A 168 4.57 11.21 14.37
N ARG A 169 3.95 12.37 14.22
CA ARG A 169 4.44 13.66 14.73
C ARG A 169 4.06 13.92 16.19
N GLY A 170 3.38 12.99 16.88
CA GLY A 170 2.90 13.15 18.25
C GLY A 170 1.77 14.18 18.41
N LYS A 171 1.11 14.59 17.31
CA LYS A 171 0.05 15.63 17.33
C LYS A 171 -1.32 14.96 17.51
N LYS A 172 -1.66 14.66 18.78
CA LYS A 172 -2.86 13.89 19.15
C LYS A 172 -4.15 14.51 18.59
N ASP A 173 -4.44 15.76 18.92
CA ASP A 173 -5.71 16.39 18.53
C ASP A 173 -5.88 16.45 17.00
N LEU A 174 -4.77 16.66 16.28
CA LEU A 174 -4.77 16.66 14.83
C LEU A 174 -5.01 15.25 14.26
N ALA A 175 -4.42 14.23 14.87
CA ALA A 175 -4.65 12.83 14.47
C ALA A 175 -6.12 12.44 14.68
N GLU A 176 -6.70 12.75 15.84
CA GLU A 176 -8.10 12.47 16.16
C GLU A 176 -9.07 13.23 15.22
N LYS A 177 -8.78 14.49 14.91
CA LYS A 177 -9.54 15.27 13.91
C LYS A 177 -9.56 14.56 12.55
N HIS A 178 -8.40 14.11 12.07
CA HIS A 178 -8.32 13.41 10.77
C HIS A 178 -8.93 12.01 10.80
N VAL A 179 -8.91 11.30 11.93
CA VAL A 179 -9.69 10.05 12.11
C VAL A 179 -11.18 10.31 11.95
N ALA A 180 -11.72 11.38 12.57
CA ALA A 180 -13.13 11.73 12.43
C ALA A 180 -13.50 12.09 10.97
N LEU A 181 -12.62 12.82 10.26
CA LEU A 181 -12.84 13.16 8.85
C LEU A 181 -12.75 11.91 7.95
N ALA A 182 -11.83 10.98 8.21
CA ALA A 182 -11.75 9.71 7.51
C ALA A 182 -13.04 8.88 7.72
N LYS A 183 -13.55 8.82 8.96
CA LYS A 183 -14.82 8.14 9.26
C LYS A 183 -15.97 8.77 8.49
N ALA A 184 -16.09 10.10 8.47
CA ALA A 184 -17.14 10.81 7.74
C ALA A 184 -17.05 10.57 6.22
N ALA A 185 -15.83 10.50 5.65
CA ALA A 185 -15.64 10.13 4.24
C ALA A 185 -16.06 8.68 3.96
N LEU A 186 -15.74 7.75 4.86
CA LEU A 186 -16.15 6.35 4.76
C LEU A 186 -17.69 6.21 4.81
N GLU A 187 -18.38 7.01 5.62
CA GLU A 187 -19.84 7.01 5.75
C GLU A 187 -20.55 7.51 4.48
N LYS A 188 -19.88 8.27 3.62
CA LYS A 188 -20.43 8.68 2.32
C LYS A 188 -20.41 7.58 1.26
N MET A 189 -19.65 6.49 1.48
CA MET A 189 -19.58 5.39 0.52
C MET A 189 -20.77 4.46 0.63
N THR A 190 -21.21 3.92 -0.49
CA THR A 190 -22.27 2.92 -0.61
C THR A 190 -21.69 1.57 -1.09
N ASP A 191 -21.34 1.49 -2.36
CA ASP A 191 -20.84 0.25 -2.98
C ASP A 191 -19.45 -0.15 -2.49
N LEU A 192 -18.58 0.83 -2.25
CA LEU A 192 -17.22 0.61 -1.75
C LEU A 192 -17.17 0.45 -0.23
N ARG A 193 -18.23 0.77 0.50
CA ARG A 193 -18.27 0.80 1.97
C ARG A 193 -17.77 -0.49 2.58
N LYS A 194 -18.38 -1.61 2.22
CA LYS A 194 -18.04 -2.93 2.78
C LYS A 194 -16.58 -3.30 2.61
N GLN A 195 -15.96 -2.88 1.50
CA GLN A 195 -14.57 -3.14 1.19
C GLN A 195 -13.64 -2.24 2.01
N GLN A 196 -14.08 -1.02 2.33
CA GLN A 196 -13.27 -0.03 3.04
C GLN A 196 -13.46 -0.05 4.56
N ASP A 197 -14.54 -0.62 5.08
CA ASP A 197 -14.81 -0.72 6.53
C ASP A 197 -13.62 -1.26 7.36
N PRO A 198 -12.86 -2.30 6.93
CA PRO A 198 -11.75 -2.81 7.72
C PRO A 198 -10.56 -1.84 7.88
N PHE A 199 -10.51 -0.77 7.07
CA PHE A 199 -9.45 0.22 7.16
C PHE A 199 -9.66 1.25 8.27
N LEU A 200 -10.88 1.40 8.80
CA LEU A 200 -11.11 2.32 9.93
C LEU A 200 -10.50 1.79 11.24
N PRO A 201 -10.75 0.54 11.68
CA PRO A 201 -10.08 -0.01 12.86
C PRO A 201 -8.55 -0.12 12.69
N TYR A 202 -8.06 -0.38 11.47
CA TYR A 202 -6.62 -0.24 11.19
C TYR A 202 -6.13 1.18 11.48
N LEU A 203 -6.84 2.22 11.03
CA LEU A 203 -6.45 3.61 11.24
C LEU A 203 -6.44 3.99 12.72
N THR A 204 -7.50 3.66 13.45
CA THR A 204 -7.61 3.98 14.89
C THR A 204 -6.55 3.24 15.71
N GLY A 205 -6.26 1.98 15.36
CA GLY A 205 -5.19 1.19 15.97
C GLY A 205 -3.81 1.79 15.68
N TYR A 206 -3.55 2.22 14.44
CA TYR A 206 -2.30 2.89 14.07
C TYR A 206 -2.08 4.17 14.89
N VAL A 207 -3.11 5.03 14.96
CA VAL A 207 -3.04 6.28 15.73
C VAL A 207 -2.78 6.00 17.20
N ALA A 208 -3.51 5.05 17.81
CA ALA A 208 -3.31 4.66 19.19
C ALA A 208 -1.87 4.15 19.45
N LEU A 209 -1.35 3.28 18.58
CA LEU A 209 0.01 2.73 18.72
C LEU A 209 1.08 3.83 18.73
N TYR A 210 1.01 4.77 17.78
CA TYR A 210 2.02 5.83 17.65
C TYR A 210 1.85 6.97 18.67
N LEU A 211 0.68 7.08 19.30
CA LEU A 211 0.44 7.98 20.43
C LEU A 211 0.70 7.29 21.80
N GLY A 212 1.17 6.02 21.80
CA GLY A 212 1.62 5.33 23.01
C GLY A 212 0.58 4.45 23.71
N ASP A 213 -0.65 4.36 23.19
CA ASP A 213 -1.71 3.49 23.73
C ASP A 213 -1.71 2.13 23.03
N ALA A 214 -0.77 1.26 23.43
CA ALA A 214 -0.62 -0.06 22.84
C ALA A 214 -1.82 -1.00 23.13
N ALA A 215 -2.48 -0.82 24.27
CA ALA A 215 -3.64 -1.64 24.64
C ALA A 215 -4.82 -1.35 23.72
N LYS A 216 -5.15 -0.07 23.51
CA LYS A 216 -6.19 0.36 22.56
C LYS A 216 -5.83 -0.04 21.13
N ALA A 217 -4.56 0.12 20.74
CA ALA A 217 -4.10 -0.28 19.41
C ALA A 217 -4.37 -1.76 19.13
N LEU A 218 -4.08 -2.64 20.08
CA LEU A 218 -4.32 -4.08 19.97
C LEU A 218 -5.80 -4.39 19.74
N VAL A 219 -6.69 -3.80 20.56
CA VAL A 219 -8.16 -3.97 20.42
C VAL A 219 -8.68 -3.53 19.05
N ASP A 220 -8.15 -2.42 18.53
CA ASP A 220 -8.56 -1.91 17.22
C ASP A 220 -8.00 -2.79 16.09
N PHE A 221 -6.74 -3.23 16.15
CA PHE A 221 -6.16 -4.13 15.14
C PHE A 221 -6.84 -5.49 15.08
N GLU A 222 -7.43 -5.98 16.16
CA GLU A 222 -8.22 -7.23 16.15
C GLU A 222 -9.47 -7.16 15.27
N LYS A 223 -9.97 -5.95 15.00
CA LYS A 223 -11.12 -5.69 14.13
C LYS A 223 -10.71 -5.40 12.69
N ALA A 224 -9.42 -5.19 12.43
CA ALA A 224 -8.87 -4.91 11.12
C ALA A 224 -8.64 -6.20 10.29
N ASN A 225 -8.09 -6.07 9.08
CA ASN A 225 -7.79 -7.22 8.24
C ASN A 225 -6.66 -8.08 8.84
N GLN A 226 -7.01 -9.24 9.38
CA GLN A 226 -6.06 -10.16 10.02
C GLN A 226 -5.09 -10.85 9.04
N ASN A 227 -5.30 -10.74 7.74
CA ASN A 227 -4.45 -11.33 6.70
C ASN A 227 -3.45 -10.32 6.10
N ASP A 228 -3.50 -9.06 6.52
CA ASP A 228 -2.57 -8.02 6.06
C ASP A 228 -1.28 -8.09 6.88
N ALA A 229 -0.15 -8.38 6.21
CA ALA A 229 1.15 -8.52 6.86
C ALA A 229 1.61 -7.24 7.57
N PHE A 230 1.26 -6.06 7.05
CA PHE A 230 1.56 -4.79 7.69
C PHE A 230 0.81 -4.66 9.02
N ILE A 231 -0.48 -4.99 9.03
CA ILE A 231 -1.30 -4.97 10.25
C ILE A 231 -0.81 -6.01 11.27
N MET A 232 -0.39 -7.20 10.81
CA MET A 232 0.25 -8.20 11.69
C MET A 232 1.49 -7.64 12.38
N CYS A 233 2.35 -6.90 11.66
CA CYS A 233 3.53 -6.27 12.24
C CYS A 233 3.16 -5.18 13.25
N LEU A 234 2.20 -4.31 12.96
CA LEU A 234 1.74 -3.29 13.90
C LEU A 234 1.13 -3.91 15.17
N LYS A 235 0.38 -5.00 15.02
CA LYS A 235 -0.17 -5.77 16.12
C LYS A 235 0.95 -6.40 16.96
N ALA A 236 1.98 -6.93 16.32
CA ALA A 236 3.17 -7.46 17.00
C ALA A 236 3.91 -6.36 17.78
N GLU A 237 4.08 -5.17 17.20
CA GLU A 237 4.68 -4.03 17.88
C GLU A 237 3.85 -3.59 19.11
N ALA A 238 2.52 -3.63 19.02
CA ALA A 238 1.65 -3.35 20.17
C ALA A 238 1.82 -4.41 21.28
N LEU A 239 1.89 -5.69 20.91
CA LEU A 239 2.14 -6.80 21.85
C LEU A 239 3.51 -6.69 22.54
N GLU A 240 4.57 -6.34 21.78
CA GLU A 240 5.90 -6.09 22.38
C GLU A 240 5.84 -4.99 23.46
N LYS A 241 5.15 -3.87 23.15
CA LYS A 241 4.97 -2.77 24.13
C LYS A 241 4.19 -3.19 25.38
N LEU A 242 3.35 -4.21 25.28
CA LEU A 242 2.59 -4.80 26.39
C LEU A 242 3.32 -5.96 27.08
N GLY A 243 4.58 -6.26 26.69
CA GLY A 243 5.39 -7.35 27.26
C GLY A 243 5.03 -8.75 26.75
N ARG A 244 4.09 -8.88 25.82
CA ARG A 244 3.58 -10.15 25.24
C ARG A 244 4.47 -10.61 24.07
N LYS A 245 5.74 -10.87 24.35
CA LYS A 245 6.78 -11.11 23.32
C LYS A 245 6.53 -12.36 22.49
N ASP A 246 6.09 -13.45 23.10
CA ASP A 246 5.89 -14.73 22.38
C ASP A 246 4.79 -14.59 21.33
N GLU A 247 3.70 -13.89 21.67
CA GLU A 247 2.61 -13.63 20.73
C GLU A 247 3.05 -12.68 19.59
N ALA A 248 3.89 -11.69 19.90
CA ALA A 248 4.47 -10.82 18.88
C ALA A 248 5.33 -11.62 17.89
N MET A 249 6.18 -12.55 18.40
CA MET A 249 7.02 -13.40 17.56
C MET A 249 6.21 -14.28 16.60
N GLU A 250 5.08 -14.83 17.03
CA GLU A 250 4.19 -15.61 16.17
C GLU A 250 3.58 -14.76 15.04
N LEU A 251 3.25 -13.50 15.32
CA LEU A 251 2.77 -12.57 14.28
C LEU A 251 3.89 -12.19 13.31
N TYR A 252 5.12 -11.96 13.78
CA TYR A 252 6.26 -11.70 12.90
C TYR A 252 6.55 -12.89 11.99
N LYS A 253 6.49 -14.15 12.50
CA LYS A 253 6.63 -15.33 11.64
C LYS A 253 5.59 -15.36 10.51
N LYS A 254 4.32 -15.10 10.84
CA LYS A 254 3.24 -15.03 9.84
C LYS A 254 3.45 -13.89 8.84
N ALA A 255 3.81 -12.70 9.29
CA ALA A 255 4.07 -11.55 8.44
C ALA A 255 5.28 -11.77 7.51
N GLY A 256 6.35 -12.39 8.01
CA GLY A 256 7.55 -12.74 7.24
C GLY A 256 7.32 -13.80 6.16
N ALA A 257 6.27 -14.60 6.29
CA ALA A 257 5.87 -15.58 5.28
C ALA A 257 5.09 -14.94 4.11
N ASN A 258 4.79 -13.65 4.13
CA ASN A 258 4.09 -12.96 3.06
C ASN A 258 4.89 -13.02 1.75
N ARG A 259 4.19 -13.21 0.62
CA ARG A 259 4.78 -13.31 -0.73
C ARG A 259 4.36 -12.17 -1.65
N GLY A 260 3.71 -11.15 -1.12
CA GLY A 260 3.35 -9.94 -1.88
C GLY A 260 4.58 -9.11 -2.25
N HIS A 261 4.44 -8.35 -3.33
CA HIS A 261 5.41 -7.33 -3.74
C HIS A 261 4.66 -6.00 -3.87
N ASN A 262 4.37 -5.41 -2.72
CA ASN A 262 3.53 -4.23 -2.54
C ASN A 262 3.93 -3.50 -1.24
N PRO A 263 3.47 -2.27 -0.99
CA PRO A 263 3.88 -1.52 0.20
C PRO A 263 3.67 -2.24 1.55
N PRO A 264 2.55 -2.99 1.79
CA PRO A 264 2.42 -3.81 3.00
C PRO A 264 3.54 -4.83 3.19
N ALA A 265 3.86 -5.60 2.14
CA ALA A 265 4.90 -6.61 2.19
C ALA A 265 6.30 -5.99 2.31
N ALA A 266 6.54 -4.89 1.59
CA ALA A 266 7.81 -4.16 1.65
C ALA A 266 8.14 -3.63 3.05
N TYR A 267 7.13 -3.30 3.85
CA TYR A 267 7.30 -2.99 5.27
C TYR A 267 7.49 -4.26 6.11
N ALA A 268 6.58 -5.22 5.95
CA ALA A 268 6.42 -6.32 6.89
C ALA A 268 7.52 -7.39 6.78
N VAL A 269 7.91 -7.78 5.56
CA VAL A 269 8.87 -8.87 5.36
C VAL A 269 10.27 -8.53 5.91
N PRO A 270 10.86 -7.35 5.61
CA PRO A 270 12.16 -6.99 6.20
C PRO A 270 12.08 -6.79 7.72
N LEU A 271 11.00 -6.21 8.24
CA LEU A 271 10.81 -6.04 9.67
C LEU A 271 10.73 -7.39 10.39
N ALA A 272 9.90 -8.29 9.90
CA ALA A 272 9.75 -9.62 10.46
C ALA A 272 11.08 -10.39 10.46
N ARG A 273 11.83 -10.35 9.34
CA ARG A 273 13.17 -10.96 9.28
C ARG A 273 14.09 -10.40 10.34
N LYS A 274 14.15 -9.07 10.50
CA LYS A 274 14.98 -8.43 11.53
C LYS A 274 14.59 -8.83 12.95
N LYS A 275 13.31 -9.09 13.20
CA LYS A 275 12.79 -9.48 14.53
C LYS A 275 13.00 -10.96 14.86
N LEU A 276 13.13 -11.78 13.82
CA LEU A 276 13.29 -13.24 13.98
C LEU A 276 14.76 -13.69 14.03
N GLY A 277 15.72 -12.82 13.69
CA GLY A 277 17.18 -13.09 13.61
C GLY A 277 17.55 -13.44 12.19
#